data_f397c69acb7e94e12cb91592a48355da
#
_entry.id   f397c69acb7e94e12cb91592a48355da
#
_cell.length_a   1.000
_cell.length_b   1.000
_cell.length_c   1.000
_cell.angle_alpha   90.00
_cell.angle_beta   90.00
_cell.angle_gamma   90.00
#
_symmetry.space_group_name_H-M   'P 1'
#
loop_
_entity.id
_entity.type
_entity.pdbx_description
1 polymer ?
#
loop_
_entity_poly.entity_id
_entity_poly.type
_entity_poly.pdbx_seq_one_letter_code
_entity_poly.pdbx_strand_id
1 'polypeptide(L)'
;MKKIDIKTLLATSGIFLLIAVLTICYYGALPDTMVTHFGVNGEPNGSMAKYMMILTSLLFFCVHLFICVFYDVKGIGKTPVIRVVKWLFPLLFLIVQVSLLWYNLGVELDYRRLVIGLLAIGYMVIGNYLPKEELDSKNNEIERKGRKQAGYLFIIGGLLLLVSLLGSPSLSFLVLILFGISVVSLSIYYAYLHFKTAS
;
A
#
# COMPACT_ATOMS: atom_id res chain seq x y z
N MET A 1 20.75 4.07 21.29
CA MET A 1 19.50 4.36 20.57
C MET A 1 19.80 4.45 19.08
N LYS A 2 19.12 3.66 18.23
CA LYS A 2 19.25 3.75 16.77
C LYS A 2 18.62 5.07 16.32
N LYS A 3 19.29 5.81 15.43
CA LYS A 3 18.86 7.16 15.01
C LYS A 3 17.67 7.08 14.05
N ILE A 4 16.64 7.89 14.30
CA ILE A 4 15.55 8.11 13.36
C ILE A 4 16.09 8.74 12.07
N ASP A 5 15.67 8.25 10.93
CA ASP A 5 15.97 8.84 9.61
C ASP A 5 15.08 10.07 9.38
N ILE A 6 15.50 11.19 10.01
CA ILE A 6 14.77 12.46 9.97
C ILE A 6 14.59 12.95 8.53
N LYS A 7 15.56 12.72 7.64
CA LYS A 7 15.47 13.19 6.24
C LYS A 7 14.30 12.50 5.50
N THR A 8 14.24 11.16 5.58
CA THR A 8 13.12 10.41 5.00
C THR A 8 11.81 10.78 5.68
N LEU A 9 11.78 10.87 7.00
CA LEU A 9 10.58 11.23 7.75
C LEU A 9 10.03 12.60 7.31
N LEU A 10 10.85 13.63 7.24
CA LEU A 10 10.43 14.98 6.81
C LEU A 10 9.96 15.00 5.35
N ALA A 11 10.73 14.36 4.45
CA ALA A 11 10.37 14.33 3.04
C ALA A 11 9.03 13.62 2.79
N THR A 12 8.81 12.48 3.43
CA THR A 12 7.56 11.72 3.30
C THR A 12 6.39 12.37 4.04
N SER A 13 6.63 13.06 5.17
CA SER A 13 5.63 13.89 5.85
C SER A 13 5.21 15.09 5.01
N GLY A 14 6.11 15.64 4.18
CA GLY A 14 5.81 16.70 3.22
C GLY A 14 4.71 16.32 2.21
N ILE A 15 4.58 15.03 1.89
CA ILE A 15 3.50 14.52 1.04
C ILE A 15 2.13 14.69 1.73
N PHE A 16 2.04 14.42 3.04
CA PHE A 16 0.81 14.65 3.80
C PHE A 16 0.48 16.15 3.94
N LEU A 17 1.50 16.99 4.06
CA LEU A 17 1.31 18.44 4.02
C LEU A 17 0.72 18.89 2.67
N LEU A 18 1.21 18.34 1.57
CA LEU A 18 0.65 18.61 0.23
C LEU A 18 -0.83 18.18 0.16
N ILE A 19 -1.17 17.00 0.68
CA ILE A 19 -2.57 16.53 0.76
C ILE A 19 -3.43 17.51 1.56
N ALA A 20 -2.95 17.97 2.72
CA ALA A 20 -3.67 18.90 3.56
C ALA A 20 -3.89 20.25 2.84
N VAL A 21 -2.87 20.78 2.19
CA VAL A 21 -2.98 22.03 1.41
C VAL A 21 -4.01 21.89 0.28
N LEU A 22 -3.93 20.82 -0.51
CA LEU A 22 -4.90 20.55 -1.58
C LEU A 22 -6.32 20.42 -1.03
N THR A 23 -6.51 19.68 0.06
CA THR A 23 -7.82 19.53 0.70
C THR A 23 -8.39 20.86 1.16
N ILE A 24 -7.58 21.72 1.79
CA ILE A 24 -8.00 23.04 2.25
C ILE A 24 -8.35 23.95 1.07
N CYS A 25 -7.52 23.99 0.03
CA CYS A 25 -7.76 24.81 -1.16
C CYS A 25 -9.09 24.49 -1.84
N TYR A 26 -9.47 23.22 -1.91
CA TYR A 26 -10.71 22.79 -2.57
C TYR A 26 -11.89 22.60 -1.63
N TYR A 27 -11.70 22.74 -0.30
CA TYR A 27 -12.71 22.43 0.71
C TYR A 27 -14.05 23.15 0.51
N GLY A 28 -14.01 24.42 0.09
CA GLY A 28 -15.21 25.22 -0.17
C GLY A 28 -16.00 24.77 -1.41
N ALA A 29 -15.33 24.15 -2.38
CA ALA A 29 -15.95 23.66 -3.61
C ALA A 29 -16.49 22.22 -3.46
N LEU A 30 -16.14 21.51 -2.40
CA LEU A 30 -16.57 20.13 -2.17
C LEU A 30 -18.01 20.09 -1.65
N PRO A 31 -18.80 19.07 -2.05
CA PRO A 31 -20.12 18.84 -1.50
C PRO A 31 -20.02 18.45 -0.01
N ASP A 32 -21.06 18.75 0.77
CA ASP A 32 -21.07 18.45 2.22
C ASP A 32 -20.98 16.95 2.51
N THR A 33 -21.49 16.12 1.60
CA THR A 33 -21.38 14.66 1.63
C THR A 33 -20.61 14.20 0.39
N MET A 34 -19.44 13.61 0.63
CA MET A 34 -18.53 13.14 -0.42
C MET A 34 -18.65 11.63 -0.60
N VAL A 35 -18.58 11.18 -1.84
CA VAL A 35 -18.36 9.76 -2.16
C VAL A 35 -16.94 9.38 -1.72
N THR A 36 -16.81 8.34 -0.93
CA THR A 36 -15.51 7.89 -0.40
C THR A 36 -15.30 6.38 -0.52
N HIS A 37 -16.34 5.65 -0.89
CA HIS A 37 -16.27 4.20 -1.06
C HIS A 37 -16.91 3.78 -2.38
N PHE A 38 -16.25 2.82 -3.06
CA PHE A 38 -16.64 2.29 -4.37
C PHE A 38 -16.75 0.77 -4.30
N GLY A 39 -17.73 0.22 -4.97
CA GLY A 39 -17.90 -1.22 -5.12
C GLY A 39 -16.86 -1.84 -6.06
N VAL A 40 -16.90 -3.17 -6.15
CA VAL A 40 -16.00 -3.95 -7.04
C VAL A 40 -16.14 -3.55 -8.51
N ASN A 41 -17.34 -3.10 -8.90
CA ASN A 41 -17.65 -2.59 -10.24
C ASN A 41 -17.16 -1.16 -10.49
N GLY A 42 -16.64 -0.47 -9.48
CA GLY A 42 -16.21 0.93 -9.55
C GLY A 42 -17.33 1.94 -9.27
N GLU A 43 -18.58 1.48 -9.03
CA GLU A 43 -19.70 2.34 -8.71
C GLU A 43 -19.65 2.83 -7.26
N PRO A 44 -20.06 4.09 -6.99
CA PRO A 44 -20.16 4.61 -5.63
C PRO A 44 -21.14 3.80 -4.79
N ASN A 45 -20.72 3.39 -3.60
CA ASN A 45 -21.60 2.66 -2.67
C ASN A 45 -21.45 3.10 -1.21
N GLY A 46 -20.71 4.18 -0.94
CA GLY A 46 -20.60 4.78 0.37
C GLY A 46 -20.12 6.23 0.32
N SER A 47 -20.59 7.02 1.26
CA SER A 47 -20.28 8.43 1.37
C SER A 47 -20.03 8.83 2.82
N MET A 48 -19.28 9.93 3.02
CA MET A 48 -18.98 10.52 4.32
C MET A 48 -19.10 12.04 4.24
N ALA A 49 -19.30 12.69 5.39
CA ALA A 49 -19.22 14.14 5.46
C ALA A 49 -17.81 14.64 5.09
N LYS A 50 -17.70 15.76 4.38
CA LYS A 50 -16.42 16.26 3.84
C LYS A 50 -15.33 16.49 4.89
N TYR A 51 -15.69 16.81 6.14
CA TYR A 51 -14.69 16.97 7.23
C TYR A 51 -13.99 15.65 7.58
N MET A 52 -14.62 14.50 7.32
CA MET A 52 -14.00 13.19 7.54
C MET A 52 -12.77 12.98 6.66
N MET A 53 -12.67 13.65 5.52
CA MET A 53 -11.48 13.62 4.68
C MET A 53 -10.24 14.18 5.38
N ILE A 54 -10.41 15.22 6.21
CA ILE A 54 -9.34 15.79 7.03
C ILE A 54 -8.96 14.80 8.14
N LEU A 55 -9.96 14.23 8.82
CA LEU A 55 -9.72 13.27 9.91
C LEU A 55 -9.04 11.99 9.41
N THR A 56 -9.46 11.46 8.26
CA THR A 56 -8.79 10.29 7.65
C THR A 56 -7.36 10.61 7.25
N SER A 57 -7.10 11.80 6.67
CA SER A 57 -5.74 12.23 6.33
C SER A 57 -4.84 12.33 7.56
N LEU A 58 -5.36 12.87 8.66
CA LEU A 58 -4.63 12.94 9.94
C LEU A 58 -4.36 11.54 10.51
N LEU A 59 -5.34 10.63 10.47
CA LEU A 59 -5.17 9.24 10.90
C LEU A 59 -4.06 8.53 10.11
N PHE A 60 -4.10 8.62 8.78
CA PHE A 60 -3.08 8.00 7.92
C PHE A 60 -1.70 8.64 8.11
N PHE A 61 -1.64 9.95 8.38
CA PHE A 61 -0.39 10.61 8.77
C PHE A 61 0.16 10.06 10.09
N CYS A 62 -0.66 9.88 11.12
CA CYS A 62 -0.25 9.26 12.38
C CYS A 62 0.26 7.83 12.19
N VAL A 63 -0.43 7.03 11.36
CA VAL A 63 0.02 5.68 10.98
C VAL A 63 1.38 5.73 10.28
N HIS A 64 1.58 6.67 9.36
CA HIS A 64 2.87 6.87 8.68
C HIS A 64 4.00 7.22 9.65
N LEU A 65 3.76 8.16 10.56
CA LEU A 65 4.73 8.52 11.61
C LEU A 65 5.08 7.30 12.46
N PHE A 66 4.06 6.54 12.87
CA PHE A 66 4.28 5.30 13.63
C PHE A 66 5.16 4.32 12.86
N ILE A 67 4.86 4.05 11.59
CA ILE A 67 5.67 3.17 10.72
C ILE A 67 7.11 3.65 10.68
N CYS A 68 7.35 4.94 10.38
CA CYS A 68 8.69 5.49 10.28
C CYS A 68 9.47 5.35 11.58
N VAL A 69 8.90 5.82 12.69
CA VAL A 69 9.58 5.82 14.00
C VAL A 69 9.78 4.39 14.51
N PHE A 70 8.76 3.54 14.45
CA PHE A 70 8.83 2.16 14.93
C PHE A 70 9.95 1.35 14.27
N TYR A 71 10.03 1.38 12.94
CA TYR A 71 11.05 0.63 12.22
C TYR A 71 12.45 1.22 12.38
N ASP A 72 12.59 2.55 12.53
CA ASP A 72 13.87 3.17 12.81
C ASP A 72 14.37 2.81 14.21
N VAL A 73 13.51 2.86 15.22
CA VAL A 73 13.86 2.47 16.61
C VAL A 73 14.22 0.97 16.67
N LYS A 74 13.51 0.11 15.95
CA LYS A 74 13.87 -1.33 15.80
C LYS A 74 15.18 -1.53 15.06
N GLY A 75 15.65 -0.52 14.31
CA GLY A 75 16.93 -0.53 13.56
C GLY A 75 16.86 -1.23 12.22
N ILE A 76 15.68 -1.53 11.73
CA ILE A 76 15.44 -2.09 10.40
C ILE A 76 14.85 -1.05 9.43
N GLY A 77 14.74 0.20 9.86
CA GLY A 77 14.14 1.28 9.06
C GLY A 77 14.85 1.62 7.74
N LYS A 78 16.09 1.16 7.57
CA LYS A 78 16.89 1.34 6.34
C LYS A 78 16.94 0.11 5.45
N THR A 79 16.28 -0.99 5.85
CA THR A 79 16.22 -2.18 5.01
C THR A 79 15.44 -1.87 3.71
N PRO A 80 15.75 -2.58 2.61
CA PRO A 80 15.18 -2.27 1.29
C PRO A 80 13.66 -2.18 1.28
N VAL A 81 12.98 -3.15 1.88
CA VAL A 81 11.50 -3.20 1.90
C VAL A 81 10.92 -2.07 2.75
N ILE A 82 11.46 -1.85 3.96
CA ILE A 82 10.93 -0.81 4.86
C ILE A 82 11.13 0.60 4.27
N ARG A 83 12.27 0.83 3.60
CA ARG A 83 12.51 2.11 2.90
C ARG A 83 11.46 2.32 1.81
N VAL A 84 11.14 1.28 1.04
CA VAL A 84 10.09 1.35 0.02
C VAL A 84 8.74 1.64 0.65
N VAL A 85 8.37 0.95 1.72
CA VAL A 85 7.08 1.16 2.42
C VAL A 85 6.95 2.59 2.92
N LYS A 86 8.01 3.19 3.49
CA LYS A 86 8.01 4.58 3.95
C LYS A 86 7.67 5.59 2.85
N TRP A 87 8.05 5.33 1.60
CA TRP A 87 7.75 6.18 0.45
C TRP A 87 6.45 5.79 -0.24
N LEU A 88 6.23 4.50 -0.45
CA LEU A 88 5.08 3.99 -1.20
C LEU A 88 3.75 4.32 -0.48
N PHE A 89 3.71 4.16 0.84
CA PHE A 89 2.51 4.43 1.62
C PHE A 89 1.97 5.87 1.45
N PRO A 90 2.75 6.94 1.69
CA PRO A 90 2.26 8.31 1.50
C PRO A 90 1.99 8.65 0.02
N LEU A 91 2.74 8.09 -0.94
CA LEU A 91 2.51 8.31 -2.37
C LEU A 91 1.19 7.68 -2.83
N LEU A 92 0.91 6.44 -2.44
CA LEU A 92 -0.37 5.79 -2.74
C LEU A 92 -1.53 6.56 -2.10
N PHE A 93 -1.36 6.99 -0.86
CA PHE A 93 -2.37 7.78 -0.16
C PHE A 93 -2.62 9.13 -0.84
N LEU A 94 -1.57 9.82 -1.31
CA LEU A 94 -1.70 11.06 -2.09
C LEU A 94 -2.55 10.84 -3.34
N ILE A 95 -2.25 9.78 -4.13
CA ILE A 95 -2.99 9.50 -5.37
C ILE A 95 -4.46 9.23 -5.07
N VAL A 96 -4.75 8.41 -4.05
CA VAL A 96 -6.13 8.11 -3.64
C VAL A 96 -6.86 9.38 -3.18
N GLN A 97 -6.24 10.20 -2.34
CA GLN A 97 -6.87 11.43 -1.84
C GLN A 97 -7.13 12.47 -2.95
N VAL A 98 -6.17 12.68 -3.85
CA VAL A 98 -6.35 13.57 -5.00
C VAL A 98 -7.45 13.06 -5.93
N SER A 99 -7.50 11.75 -6.15
CA SER A 99 -8.56 11.13 -6.96
C SER A 99 -9.94 11.29 -6.34
N LEU A 100 -10.06 11.14 -5.00
CA LEU A 100 -11.30 11.40 -4.28
C LEU A 100 -11.74 12.85 -4.37
N LEU A 101 -10.79 13.81 -4.23
CA LEU A 101 -11.08 15.23 -4.44
C LEU A 101 -11.64 15.47 -5.84
N TRP A 102 -10.96 15.01 -6.88
CA TRP A 102 -11.36 15.24 -8.27
C TRP A 102 -12.69 14.60 -8.60
N TYR A 103 -12.91 13.37 -8.14
CA TYR A 103 -14.21 12.70 -8.34
C TYR A 103 -15.37 13.53 -7.75
N ASN A 104 -15.22 14.01 -6.52
CA ASN A 104 -16.26 14.81 -5.86
C ASN A 104 -16.38 16.25 -6.39
N LEU A 105 -15.41 16.71 -7.18
CA LEU A 105 -15.47 17.96 -7.97
C LEU A 105 -16.07 17.75 -9.37
N GLY A 106 -16.57 16.52 -9.68
CA GLY A 106 -17.25 16.22 -10.94
C GLY A 106 -16.35 15.69 -12.05
N VAL A 107 -15.08 15.34 -11.77
CA VAL A 107 -14.20 14.68 -12.73
C VAL A 107 -14.55 13.20 -12.80
N GLU A 108 -14.89 12.69 -13.99
CA GLU A 108 -15.13 11.27 -14.20
C GLU A 108 -13.84 10.46 -14.06
N LEU A 109 -13.84 9.52 -13.12
CA LEU A 109 -12.69 8.64 -12.85
C LEU A 109 -13.17 7.19 -12.74
N ASP A 110 -12.51 6.29 -13.46
CA ASP A 110 -12.70 4.85 -13.25
C ASP A 110 -11.92 4.41 -11.99
N TYR A 111 -12.62 4.49 -10.85
CA TYR A 111 -12.04 4.15 -9.55
C TYR A 111 -11.56 2.71 -9.46
N ARG A 112 -12.22 1.78 -10.12
CA ARG A 112 -11.80 0.38 -10.17
C ARG A 112 -10.41 0.26 -10.80
N ARG A 113 -10.24 0.85 -11.99
CA ARG A 113 -8.96 0.81 -12.70
C ARG A 113 -7.86 1.50 -11.92
N LEU A 114 -8.17 2.63 -11.30
CA LEU A 114 -7.22 3.36 -10.46
C LEU A 114 -6.74 2.50 -9.28
N VAL A 115 -7.65 1.96 -8.48
CA VAL A 115 -7.30 1.18 -7.28
C VAL A 115 -6.56 -0.11 -7.65
N ILE A 116 -7.05 -0.86 -8.65
CA ILE A 116 -6.38 -2.09 -9.10
C ILE A 116 -4.98 -1.78 -9.66
N GLY A 117 -4.84 -0.70 -10.43
CA GLY A 117 -3.54 -0.25 -10.94
C GLY A 117 -2.56 0.12 -9.83
N LEU A 118 -3.02 0.85 -8.81
CA LEU A 118 -2.20 1.19 -7.63
C LEU A 118 -1.77 -0.05 -6.84
N LEU A 119 -2.69 -0.99 -6.61
CA LEU A 119 -2.37 -2.27 -5.96
C LEU A 119 -1.35 -3.06 -6.77
N ALA A 120 -1.54 -3.16 -8.08
CA ALA A 120 -0.63 -3.87 -8.97
C ALA A 120 0.79 -3.28 -8.92
N ILE A 121 0.91 -1.96 -9.03
CA ILE A 121 2.20 -1.26 -8.91
C ILE A 121 2.81 -1.49 -7.52
N GLY A 122 2.03 -1.35 -6.47
CA GLY A 122 2.47 -1.59 -5.10
C GLY A 122 3.02 -3.00 -4.90
N TYR A 123 2.31 -4.01 -5.42
CA TYR A 123 2.76 -5.41 -5.37
C TYR A 123 4.06 -5.62 -6.14
N MET A 124 4.17 -5.12 -7.37
CA MET A 124 5.40 -5.24 -8.16
C MET A 124 6.60 -4.56 -7.49
N VAL A 125 6.39 -3.37 -6.93
CA VAL A 125 7.44 -2.65 -6.21
C VAL A 125 7.88 -3.45 -4.99
N ILE A 126 6.97 -3.87 -4.11
CA ILE A 126 7.29 -4.67 -2.92
C ILE A 126 7.97 -5.98 -3.34
N GLY A 127 7.42 -6.68 -4.34
CA GLY A 127 7.97 -7.94 -4.84
C GLY A 127 9.41 -7.83 -5.34
N ASN A 128 9.75 -6.72 -5.99
CA ASN A 128 11.12 -6.46 -6.45
C ASN A 128 12.11 -6.21 -5.29
N TYR A 129 11.64 -5.75 -4.15
CA TYR A 129 12.52 -5.45 -3.00
C TYR A 129 12.58 -6.58 -1.97
N LEU A 130 11.58 -7.47 -1.88
CA LEU A 130 11.56 -8.61 -0.95
C LEU A 130 12.83 -9.49 -1.01
N PRO A 131 13.36 -9.87 -2.18
CA PRO A 131 14.59 -10.68 -2.25
C PRO A 131 15.86 -9.94 -1.82
N LYS A 132 15.82 -8.60 -1.77
CA LYS A 132 16.97 -7.73 -1.45
C LYS A 132 17.08 -7.45 0.05
N GLU A 133 16.14 -7.94 0.87
CA GLU A 133 16.16 -7.76 2.31
C GLU A 133 17.31 -8.56 2.92
N GLU A 134 18.14 -7.89 3.74
CA GLU A 134 19.24 -8.53 4.44
C GLU A 134 18.73 -9.50 5.53
N LEU A 135 19.40 -10.63 5.68
CA LEU A 135 19.06 -11.70 6.60
C LEU A 135 20.05 -11.75 7.73
N ASP A 136 19.54 -11.64 8.94
CA ASP A 136 20.35 -11.63 10.18
C ASP A 136 20.34 -12.99 10.92
N SER A 137 19.77 -14.05 10.33
CA SER A 137 19.54 -15.33 10.99
C SER A 137 20.42 -16.47 10.50
N LYS A 138 20.63 -17.47 11.36
CA LYS A 138 21.35 -18.69 11.03
C LYS A 138 20.65 -19.57 9.97
N ASN A 139 19.33 -19.40 9.78
CA ASN A 139 18.51 -20.12 8.79
C ASN A 139 18.36 -19.35 7.46
N ASN A 140 19.42 -18.70 7.03
CA ASN A 140 19.45 -17.81 5.87
C ASN A 140 18.92 -18.43 4.57
N GLU A 141 19.06 -19.76 4.40
CA GLU A 141 18.68 -20.39 3.12
C GLU A 141 17.15 -20.51 2.94
N ILE A 142 16.43 -20.97 3.99
CA ILE A 142 14.97 -21.12 3.96
C ILE A 142 14.32 -19.73 3.81
N GLU A 143 14.74 -18.78 4.63
CA GLU A 143 14.22 -17.41 4.56
C GLU A 143 14.53 -16.74 3.22
N ARG A 144 15.74 -16.92 2.70
CA ARG A 144 16.13 -16.39 1.38
C ARG A 144 15.28 -16.98 0.25
N LYS A 145 15.02 -18.30 0.27
CA LYS A 145 14.13 -18.96 -0.69
C LYS A 145 12.70 -18.42 -0.56
N GLY A 146 12.18 -18.28 0.68
CA GLY A 146 10.86 -17.76 0.95
C GLY A 146 10.68 -16.33 0.41
N ARG A 147 11.61 -15.43 0.70
CA ARG A 147 11.58 -14.05 0.21
C ARG A 147 11.66 -13.97 -1.32
N LYS A 148 12.48 -14.82 -1.94
CA LYS A 148 12.60 -14.88 -3.40
C LYS A 148 11.29 -15.34 -4.04
N GLN A 149 10.67 -16.40 -3.49
CA GLN A 149 9.39 -16.90 -4.00
C GLN A 149 8.25 -15.91 -3.73
N ALA A 150 8.21 -15.28 -2.55
CA ALA A 150 7.28 -14.20 -2.26
C ALA A 150 7.46 -13.03 -3.23
N GLY A 151 8.71 -12.63 -3.52
CA GLY A 151 9.02 -11.58 -4.49
C GLY A 151 8.44 -11.89 -5.87
N TYR A 152 8.64 -13.12 -6.38
CA TYR A 152 8.07 -13.55 -7.66
C TYR A 152 6.53 -13.57 -7.61
N LEU A 153 5.95 -14.10 -6.53
CA LEU A 153 4.49 -14.14 -6.35
C LEU A 153 3.89 -12.73 -6.41
N PHE A 154 4.50 -11.75 -5.73
CA PHE A 154 4.04 -10.37 -5.74
C PHE A 154 4.18 -9.72 -7.13
N ILE A 155 5.28 -9.94 -7.84
CA ILE A 155 5.46 -9.42 -9.21
C ILE A 155 4.44 -10.02 -10.16
N ILE A 156 4.28 -11.36 -10.16
CA ILE A 156 3.33 -12.06 -11.02
C ILE A 156 1.90 -11.65 -10.67
N GLY A 157 1.56 -11.59 -9.39
CA GLY A 157 0.25 -11.12 -8.91
C GLY A 157 -0.06 -9.70 -9.38
N GLY A 158 0.90 -8.78 -9.29
CA GLY A 158 0.76 -7.42 -9.81
C GLY A 158 0.54 -7.38 -11.32
N LEU A 159 1.31 -8.16 -12.09
CA LEU A 159 1.12 -8.26 -13.55
C LEU A 159 -0.25 -8.82 -13.91
N LEU A 160 -0.71 -9.88 -13.23
CA LEU A 160 -2.03 -10.45 -13.45
C LEU A 160 -3.15 -9.46 -13.11
N LEU A 161 -2.97 -8.63 -12.05
CA LEU A 161 -3.90 -7.55 -11.74
C LEU A 161 -3.96 -6.50 -12.86
N LEU A 162 -2.83 -6.09 -13.44
CA LEU A 162 -2.81 -5.17 -14.58
C LEU A 162 -3.55 -5.78 -15.79
N VAL A 163 -3.28 -7.04 -16.11
CA VAL A 163 -3.95 -7.73 -17.22
C VAL A 163 -5.46 -7.85 -16.96
N SER A 164 -5.88 -8.06 -15.70
CA SER A 164 -7.29 -8.15 -15.34
C SER A 164 -8.09 -6.87 -15.58
N LEU A 165 -7.41 -5.70 -15.70
CA LEU A 165 -8.06 -4.43 -16.06
C LEU A 165 -8.65 -4.42 -17.47
N LEU A 166 -8.18 -5.31 -18.35
CA LEU A 166 -8.73 -5.50 -19.70
C LEU A 166 -10.05 -6.29 -19.69
N GLY A 167 -10.35 -6.96 -18.58
CA GLY A 167 -11.52 -7.80 -18.41
C GLY A 167 -12.61 -7.19 -17.51
N SER A 168 -13.55 -8.05 -17.10
CA SER A 168 -14.65 -7.67 -16.21
C SER A 168 -14.16 -7.36 -14.77
N PRO A 169 -14.95 -6.60 -13.99
CA PRO A 169 -14.67 -6.40 -12.55
C PRO A 169 -14.49 -7.70 -11.76
N SER A 170 -15.31 -8.70 -12.08
CA SER A 170 -15.24 -10.04 -11.44
C SER A 170 -13.88 -10.72 -11.67
N LEU A 171 -13.25 -10.50 -12.82
CA LEU A 171 -11.91 -11.03 -13.10
C LEU A 171 -10.86 -10.43 -12.18
N SER A 172 -10.85 -9.10 -12.01
CA SER A 172 -9.92 -8.43 -11.10
C SER A 172 -10.11 -8.92 -9.65
N PHE A 173 -11.36 -9.09 -9.22
CA PHE A 173 -11.69 -9.59 -7.89
C PHE A 173 -11.23 -11.06 -7.70
N LEU A 174 -11.44 -11.91 -8.69
CA LEU A 174 -10.96 -13.30 -8.68
C LEU A 174 -9.44 -13.35 -8.57
N VAL A 175 -8.71 -12.54 -9.34
CA VAL A 175 -7.24 -12.45 -9.27
C VAL A 175 -6.78 -12.03 -7.88
N LEU A 176 -7.45 -11.05 -7.25
CA LEU A 176 -7.13 -10.62 -5.87
C LEU A 176 -7.32 -11.75 -4.86
N ILE A 177 -8.42 -12.51 -4.96
CA ILE A 177 -8.68 -13.65 -4.06
C ILE A 177 -7.60 -14.73 -4.24
N LEU A 178 -7.33 -15.13 -5.48
CA LEU A 178 -6.32 -16.16 -5.78
C LEU A 178 -4.93 -15.73 -5.32
N PHE A 179 -4.58 -14.45 -5.51
CA PHE A 179 -3.34 -13.88 -5.01
C PHE A 179 -3.27 -13.95 -3.47
N GLY A 180 -4.34 -13.53 -2.77
CA GLY A 180 -4.42 -13.60 -1.31
C GLY A 180 -4.24 -15.03 -0.77
N ILE A 181 -4.95 -16.01 -1.37
CA ILE A 181 -4.80 -17.44 -1.03
C ILE A 181 -3.36 -17.89 -1.24
N SER A 182 -2.73 -17.49 -2.35
CA SER A 182 -1.35 -17.90 -2.66
C SER A 182 -0.35 -17.31 -1.66
N VAL A 183 -0.52 -16.05 -1.24
CA VAL A 183 0.32 -15.41 -0.21
C VAL A 183 0.19 -16.11 1.13
N VAL A 184 -1.04 -16.40 1.57
CA VAL A 184 -1.30 -17.11 2.83
C VAL A 184 -0.69 -18.53 2.78
N SER A 185 -0.91 -19.28 1.70
CA SER A 185 -0.38 -20.64 1.52
C SER A 185 1.15 -20.65 1.56
N LEU A 186 1.79 -19.71 0.87
CA LEU A 186 3.25 -19.57 0.87
C LEU A 186 3.78 -19.24 2.27
N SER A 187 3.10 -18.34 2.99
CA SER A 187 3.48 -17.94 4.35
C SER A 187 3.39 -19.11 5.33
N ILE A 188 2.31 -19.91 5.28
CA ILE A 188 2.12 -21.11 6.11
C ILE A 188 3.21 -22.14 5.79
N TYR A 189 3.49 -22.38 4.51
CA TYR A 189 4.51 -23.34 4.09
C TYR A 189 5.89 -23.00 4.66
N TYR A 190 6.32 -21.72 4.55
CA TYR A 190 7.62 -21.30 5.07
C TYR A 190 7.66 -21.22 6.59
N ALA A 191 6.56 -20.86 7.25
CA ALA A 191 6.45 -20.97 8.70
C ALA A 191 6.64 -22.42 9.17
N TYR A 192 5.98 -23.39 8.54
CA TYR A 192 6.13 -24.83 8.83
C TYR A 192 7.58 -25.28 8.65
N LEU A 193 8.24 -24.92 7.55
CA LEU A 193 9.66 -25.28 7.33
C LEU A 193 10.57 -24.71 8.41
N HIS A 194 10.34 -23.46 8.83
CA HIS A 194 11.12 -22.83 9.88
C HIS A 194 10.98 -23.55 11.22
N PHE A 195 9.76 -23.93 11.62
CA PHE A 195 9.53 -24.71 12.84
C PHE A 195 10.17 -26.09 12.79
N LYS A 196 10.06 -26.81 11.66
CA LYS A 196 10.65 -28.15 11.48
C LYS A 196 12.18 -28.14 11.57
N THR A 197 12.85 -27.06 11.20
CA THR A 197 14.31 -26.98 11.24
C THR A 197 14.84 -26.42 12.57
N ALA A 198 13.96 -25.87 13.41
CA ALA A 198 14.31 -25.35 14.75
C ALA A 198 14.13 -26.43 15.84
N SER A 199 13.38 -27.51 15.56
CA SER A 199 13.23 -28.71 16.40
C SER A 199 14.28 -29.76 16.06
#